data_00a02895c311bf25e30fa6e6bb8f9452
#
_entry.id   00a02895c311bf25e30fa6e6bb8f9452
#
_cell.length_a   1.000
_cell.length_b   1.000
_cell.length_c   1.000
_cell.angle_alpha   90.00
_cell.angle_beta   90.00
_cell.angle_gamma   90.00
#
_symmetry.space_group_name_H-M   'P 1'
#
loop_
_entity.id
_entity.type
_entity.pdbx_description
1 polymer ?
#
loop_
_entity_poly.entity_id
_entity_poly.type
_entity_poly.pdbx_seq_one_letter_code
_entity_poly.pdbx_strand_id
1 'polypeptide(L)'
;MAESSETETHEPASFQSLRVCSFESRKGNEMRSLIERHGGLATIAPSMQEVPLGENPEALQFADELFADQIDIIAFMTGVGAKALLAAIETRYPREKFLDALRQTHCIVRGPKPAAVFRSWKVPFAGQAPEPNTWRELLTVFDEDLSDKVVAVQEYGRPSTEFYAALEQRGATVRPVTVYQWALPDDTEPLLSAIRATVAGDHDVLMFTSAQQLHNTLEVAETAGLKQDWLDAAANCVIASIGPTASQHLHSVGLPVDLEPDHPKMGHLVRAAAQAAPKILESKRGND
;
A
#
# COMPACT_ATOMS: atom_id res chain seq x y z
N MET A 1 -35.10 12.62 40.19
CA MET A 1 -34.26 13.13 39.10
C MET A 1 -34.01 11.95 38.20
N ALA A 2 -34.66 11.93 37.03
CA ALA A 2 -34.51 10.88 36.02
C ALA A 2 -33.41 11.32 35.05
N GLU A 3 -32.30 10.57 35.01
CA GLU A 3 -31.27 10.74 33.99
C GLU A 3 -31.84 10.23 32.65
N SER A 4 -32.08 11.15 31.75
CA SER A 4 -32.38 10.84 30.36
C SER A 4 -31.09 10.36 29.69
N SER A 5 -30.98 9.03 29.50
CA SER A 5 -30.00 8.44 28.60
C SER A 5 -30.38 8.83 27.17
N GLU A 6 -29.67 9.80 26.61
CA GLU A 6 -29.68 10.05 25.16
C GLU A 6 -29.11 8.83 24.47
N THR A 7 -29.96 8.00 23.91
CA THR A 7 -29.57 6.97 22.92
C THR A 7 -29.15 7.71 21.65
N GLU A 8 -27.85 7.87 21.44
CA GLU A 8 -27.31 8.23 20.13
C GLU A 8 -27.82 7.19 19.12
N THR A 9 -28.80 7.57 18.34
CA THR A 9 -29.24 6.81 17.16
C THR A 9 -28.10 6.87 16.14
N HIS A 10 -27.28 5.85 16.11
CA HIS A 10 -26.24 5.67 15.10
C HIS A 10 -26.94 5.47 13.76
N GLU A 11 -27.06 6.55 12.98
CA GLU A 11 -27.48 6.43 11.59
C GLU A 11 -26.54 5.46 10.86
N PRO A 12 -27.10 4.55 10.03
CA PRO A 12 -26.26 3.61 9.29
C PRO A 12 -25.33 4.38 8.35
N ALA A 13 -24.04 4.01 8.34
CA ALA A 13 -23.04 4.63 7.48
C ALA A 13 -23.48 4.58 6.00
N SER A 14 -23.70 5.75 5.37
CA SER A 14 -24.20 5.86 4.01
C SER A 14 -23.52 7.01 3.27
N PHE A 15 -23.11 6.77 2.02
CA PHE A 15 -22.64 7.81 1.09
C PHE A 15 -23.75 8.73 0.57
N GLN A 16 -25.01 8.41 0.79
CA GLN A 16 -26.15 9.23 0.33
C GLN A 16 -26.07 9.55 -1.18
N SER A 17 -25.73 8.53 -1.99
CA SER A 17 -25.57 8.64 -3.45
C SER A 17 -24.37 9.50 -3.91
N LEU A 18 -23.41 9.80 -3.05
CA LEU A 18 -22.17 10.46 -3.47
C LEU A 18 -21.41 9.60 -4.50
N ARG A 19 -20.77 10.29 -5.45
CA ARG A 19 -19.95 9.69 -6.52
C ARG A 19 -18.55 9.42 -5.98
N VAL A 20 -18.23 8.14 -5.80
CA VAL A 20 -17.02 7.67 -5.14
C VAL A 20 -16.08 7.06 -6.17
N CYS A 21 -14.93 7.67 -6.39
CA CYS A 21 -13.85 7.10 -7.20
C CYS A 21 -12.83 6.38 -6.32
N SER A 22 -12.50 5.15 -6.68
CA SER A 22 -11.42 4.38 -6.06
C SER A 22 -10.42 3.90 -7.09
N PHE A 23 -9.15 4.06 -6.78
CA PHE A 23 -8.03 3.66 -7.63
C PHE A 23 -7.57 2.21 -7.37
N GLU A 24 -8.39 1.41 -6.70
CA GLU A 24 -8.10 0.02 -6.36
C GLU A 24 -8.07 -0.87 -7.60
N SER A 25 -6.97 -1.64 -7.75
CA SER A 25 -6.73 -2.49 -8.91
C SER A 25 -7.06 -3.97 -8.63
N ARG A 26 -6.46 -4.56 -7.59
CA ARG A 26 -6.55 -6.00 -7.31
C ARG A 26 -7.93 -6.45 -6.83
N LYS A 27 -8.60 -5.60 -6.07
CA LYS A 27 -9.88 -5.85 -5.41
C LYS A 27 -10.96 -4.88 -5.87
N GLY A 28 -10.89 -4.42 -7.12
CA GLY A 28 -11.81 -3.43 -7.67
C GLY A 28 -13.29 -3.83 -7.53
N ASN A 29 -13.64 -5.09 -7.83
CA ASN A 29 -15.01 -5.58 -7.67
C ASN A 29 -15.47 -5.63 -6.21
N GLU A 30 -14.57 -6.01 -5.28
CA GLU A 30 -14.87 -6.00 -3.84
C GLU A 30 -15.06 -4.55 -3.35
N MET A 31 -14.21 -3.62 -3.81
CA MET A 31 -14.33 -2.20 -3.50
C MET A 31 -15.65 -1.61 -4.01
N ARG A 32 -16.01 -1.89 -5.29
CA ARG A 32 -17.30 -1.49 -5.87
C ARG A 32 -18.46 -1.95 -5.01
N SER A 33 -18.50 -3.24 -4.70
CA SER A 33 -19.57 -3.84 -3.90
C SER A 33 -19.67 -3.23 -2.49
N LEU A 34 -18.53 -2.86 -1.89
CA LEU A 34 -18.52 -2.19 -0.58
C LEU A 34 -19.09 -0.77 -0.69
N ILE A 35 -18.68 0.02 -1.68
CA ILE A 35 -19.18 1.38 -1.90
C ILE A 35 -20.69 1.37 -2.16
N GLU A 36 -21.15 0.52 -3.07
CA GLU A 36 -22.57 0.41 -3.46
C GLU A 36 -23.44 -0.09 -2.28
N ARG A 37 -22.94 -1.02 -1.47
CA ARG A 37 -23.62 -1.47 -0.23
C ARG A 37 -23.86 -0.33 0.76
N HIS A 38 -22.98 0.65 0.78
CA HIS A 38 -23.12 1.86 1.58
C HIS A 38 -23.80 3.01 0.82
N GLY A 39 -24.49 2.72 -0.29
CA GLY A 39 -25.30 3.71 -1.04
C GLY A 39 -24.50 4.73 -1.84
N GLY A 40 -23.24 4.45 -2.17
CA GLY A 40 -22.43 5.28 -3.05
C GLY A 40 -22.52 4.86 -4.53
N LEU A 41 -22.24 5.80 -5.43
CA LEU A 41 -22.09 5.55 -6.86
C LEU A 41 -20.61 5.30 -7.17
N ALA A 42 -20.24 4.03 -7.40
CA ALA A 42 -18.84 3.62 -7.48
C ALA A 42 -18.23 3.76 -8.89
N THR A 43 -17.16 4.52 -9.01
CA THR A 43 -16.21 4.48 -10.13
C THR A 43 -14.95 3.74 -9.67
N ILE A 44 -14.58 2.65 -10.35
CA ILE A 44 -13.32 1.95 -10.10
C ILE A 44 -12.38 2.24 -11.27
N ALA A 45 -11.27 2.89 -10.96
CA ALA A 45 -10.23 3.31 -11.89
C ALA A 45 -8.91 2.62 -11.53
N PRO A 46 -8.66 1.37 -11.98
CA PRO A 46 -7.43 0.67 -11.67
C PRO A 46 -6.21 1.50 -12.07
N SER A 47 -5.36 1.80 -11.09
CA SER A 47 -4.22 2.70 -11.30
C SER A 47 -2.88 1.99 -11.35
N MET A 48 -2.85 0.67 -11.11
CA MET A 48 -1.60 -0.07 -11.06
C MET A 48 -1.79 -1.56 -11.37
N GLN A 49 -0.74 -2.18 -11.89
CA GLN A 49 -0.63 -3.62 -12.02
C GLN A 49 0.68 -4.12 -11.42
N GLU A 50 0.66 -5.35 -10.91
CA GLU A 50 1.87 -6.06 -10.51
C GLU A 50 2.43 -6.77 -11.74
N VAL A 51 3.62 -6.35 -12.18
CA VAL A 51 4.33 -7.03 -13.26
C VAL A 51 5.40 -7.92 -12.63
N PRO A 52 5.24 -9.25 -12.71
CA PRO A 52 6.33 -10.15 -12.34
C PRO A 52 7.52 -9.85 -13.26
N LEU A 53 8.70 -9.71 -12.69
CA LEU A 53 9.92 -9.68 -13.47
C LEU A 53 10.10 -11.10 -14.04
N GLY A 54 10.04 -11.27 -15.36
CA GLY A 54 10.08 -12.57 -16.04
C GLY A 54 11.32 -13.40 -15.64
N GLU A 55 12.40 -13.39 -16.39
CA GLU A 55 13.69 -13.86 -15.87
C GLU A 55 14.18 -12.83 -14.84
N ASN A 56 14.26 -13.25 -13.57
CA ASN A 56 14.67 -12.35 -12.49
C ASN A 56 16.11 -12.70 -12.03
N PRO A 57 17.14 -12.18 -12.73
CA PRO A 57 18.52 -12.46 -12.39
C PRO A 57 18.90 -11.97 -10.99
N GLU A 58 18.29 -10.88 -10.49
CA GLU A 58 18.52 -10.38 -9.13
C GLU A 58 18.03 -11.36 -8.06
N ALA A 59 16.86 -11.97 -8.25
CA ALA A 59 16.35 -12.99 -7.34
C ALA A 59 17.21 -14.26 -7.35
N LEU A 60 17.73 -14.65 -8.52
CA LEU A 60 18.62 -15.81 -8.64
C LEU A 60 19.98 -15.52 -8.03
N GLN A 61 20.56 -14.35 -8.26
CA GLN A 61 21.80 -13.92 -7.63
C GLN A 61 21.65 -13.85 -6.10
N PHE A 62 20.56 -13.27 -5.61
CA PHE A 62 20.24 -13.26 -4.18
C PHE A 62 20.17 -14.70 -3.61
N ALA A 63 19.56 -15.63 -4.35
CA ALA A 63 19.51 -17.03 -3.92
C ALA A 63 20.90 -17.65 -3.84
N ASP A 64 21.79 -17.37 -4.81
CA ASP A 64 23.18 -17.83 -4.78
C ASP A 64 23.92 -17.26 -3.57
N GLU A 65 23.80 -15.97 -3.29
CA GLU A 65 24.37 -15.27 -2.14
C GLU A 65 23.85 -15.87 -0.81
N LEU A 66 22.53 -16.13 -0.73
CA LEU A 66 21.89 -16.74 0.44
C LEU A 66 22.39 -18.17 0.68
N PHE A 67 22.53 -18.99 -0.37
CA PHE A 67 23.03 -20.36 -0.27
C PHE A 67 24.54 -20.44 0.04
N ALA A 68 25.25 -19.34 -0.15
CA ALA A 68 26.68 -19.21 0.19
C ALA A 68 26.87 -18.54 1.57
N ASP A 69 25.84 -18.43 2.40
CA ASP A 69 25.86 -17.80 3.73
C ASP A 69 26.40 -16.35 3.72
N GLN A 70 26.16 -15.61 2.61
CA GLN A 70 26.59 -14.21 2.45
C GLN A 70 25.54 -13.20 2.90
N ILE A 71 24.37 -13.64 3.35
CA ILE A 71 23.26 -12.81 3.83
C ILE A 71 23.02 -13.12 5.31
N ASP A 72 23.18 -12.14 6.16
CA ASP A 72 22.95 -12.29 7.61
C ASP A 72 21.48 -12.13 7.99
N ILE A 73 20.81 -11.13 7.40
CA ILE A 73 19.43 -10.76 7.75
C ILE A 73 18.63 -10.56 6.47
N ILE A 74 17.36 -10.98 6.48
CA ILE A 74 16.44 -10.72 5.36
C ILE A 74 15.19 -10.03 5.88
N ALA A 75 14.88 -8.83 5.33
CA ALA A 75 13.65 -8.11 5.59
C ALA A 75 12.62 -8.38 4.49
N PHE A 76 11.49 -8.98 4.86
CA PHE A 76 10.37 -9.22 3.94
C PHE A 76 9.31 -8.13 4.06
N MET A 77 9.20 -7.28 3.03
CA MET A 77 8.32 -6.12 3.05
C MET A 77 6.86 -6.49 2.76
N THR A 78 6.61 -7.49 1.91
CA THR A 78 5.23 -7.89 1.55
C THR A 78 5.06 -9.40 1.38
N GLY A 79 3.84 -9.89 1.65
CA GLY A 79 3.52 -11.30 1.40
C GLY A 79 3.47 -11.65 -0.09
N VAL A 80 3.09 -10.70 -0.95
CA VAL A 80 3.13 -10.88 -2.41
C VAL A 80 4.57 -11.00 -2.89
N GLY A 81 5.44 -10.10 -2.43
CA GLY A 81 6.86 -10.12 -2.78
C GLY A 81 7.57 -11.39 -2.28
N ALA A 82 7.25 -11.85 -1.07
CA ALA A 82 7.80 -13.13 -0.58
C ALA A 82 7.41 -14.30 -1.50
N LYS A 83 6.15 -14.36 -1.96
CA LYS A 83 5.70 -15.38 -2.90
C LYS A 83 6.33 -15.24 -4.29
N ALA A 84 6.47 -14.01 -4.78
CA ALA A 84 7.09 -13.73 -6.07
C ALA A 84 8.58 -14.11 -6.06
N LEU A 85 9.30 -13.82 -4.95
CA LEU A 85 10.69 -14.22 -4.76
C LEU A 85 10.83 -15.73 -4.81
N LEU A 86 10.01 -16.46 -4.06
CA LEU A 86 10.02 -17.93 -4.11
C LEU A 86 9.76 -18.43 -5.53
N ALA A 87 8.73 -17.91 -6.22
CA ALA A 87 8.41 -18.34 -7.60
C ALA A 87 9.57 -18.08 -8.58
N ALA A 88 10.28 -16.94 -8.44
CA ALA A 88 11.45 -16.64 -9.25
C ALA A 88 12.61 -17.63 -8.94
N ILE A 89 12.82 -17.98 -7.69
CA ILE A 89 13.89 -18.92 -7.28
C ILE A 89 13.55 -20.36 -7.72
N GLU A 90 12.27 -20.76 -7.67
CA GLU A 90 11.79 -22.08 -8.12
C GLU A 90 12.04 -22.35 -9.62
N THR A 91 12.32 -21.33 -10.41
CA THR A 91 12.72 -21.50 -11.83
C THR A 91 14.07 -22.19 -11.99
N ARG A 92 14.94 -22.14 -10.97
CA ARG A 92 16.30 -22.68 -11.01
C ARG A 92 16.64 -23.63 -9.84
N TYR A 93 16.02 -23.43 -8.69
CA TYR A 93 16.33 -24.17 -7.46
C TYR A 93 15.09 -24.84 -6.89
N PRO A 94 15.25 -26.03 -6.24
CA PRO A 94 14.16 -26.66 -5.53
C PRO A 94 13.61 -25.75 -4.41
N ARG A 95 12.30 -25.71 -4.27
CA ARG A 95 11.60 -24.95 -3.22
C ARG A 95 12.19 -25.15 -1.83
N GLU A 96 12.38 -26.41 -1.43
CA GLU A 96 12.85 -26.73 -0.07
C GLU A 96 14.25 -26.21 0.18
N LYS A 97 15.12 -26.14 -0.83
CA LYS A 97 16.45 -25.56 -0.67
C LYS A 97 16.37 -24.08 -0.21
N PHE A 98 15.46 -23.32 -0.80
CA PHE A 98 15.22 -21.93 -0.41
C PHE A 98 14.59 -21.82 0.98
N LEU A 99 13.56 -22.64 1.26
CA LEU A 99 12.91 -22.62 2.57
C LEU A 99 13.86 -23.06 3.70
N ASP A 100 14.75 -24.03 3.43
CA ASP A 100 15.77 -24.45 4.40
C ASP A 100 16.78 -23.33 4.68
N ALA A 101 17.21 -22.62 3.64
CA ALA A 101 18.09 -21.46 3.83
C ALA A 101 17.39 -20.37 4.66
N LEU A 102 16.13 -20.08 4.41
CA LEU A 102 15.36 -19.12 5.23
C LEU A 102 15.22 -19.55 6.69
N ARG A 103 15.13 -20.86 6.97
CA ARG A 103 15.07 -21.37 8.36
C ARG A 103 16.35 -21.14 9.14
N GLN A 104 17.48 -20.99 8.44
CA GLN A 104 18.79 -20.77 9.02
C GLN A 104 19.19 -19.29 9.07
N THR A 105 18.52 -18.43 8.31
CA THR A 105 18.81 -17.00 8.21
C THR A 105 17.90 -16.20 9.14
N HIS A 106 18.40 -15.09 9.66
CA HIS A 106 17.61 -14.17 10.50
C HIS A 106 16.58 -13.42 9.66
N CYS A 107 15.36 -13.96 9.55
CA CYS A 107 14.28 -13.35 8.77
C CYS A 107 13.44 -12.42 9.63
N ILE A 108 13.20 -11.20 9.14
CA ILE A 108 12.33 -10.18 9.73
C ILE A 108 11.18 -9.88 8.76
N VAL A 109 9.97 -9.71 9.28
CA VAL A 109 8.78 -9.44 8.46
C VAL A 109 8.17 -8.09 8.83
N ARG A 110 7.82 -7.26 7.83
CA ARG A 110 7.27 -5.94 8.08
C ARG A 110 5.88 -5.97 8.74
N GLY A 111 5.11 -7.01 8.53
CA GLY A 111 3.75 -7.00 9.07
C GLY A 111 2.99 -8.32 8.88
N PRO A 112 1.67 -8.33 9.13
CA PRO A 112 0.88 -9.55 9.19
C PRO A 112 0.81 -10.33 7.86
N LYS A 113 0.89 -9.64 6.70
CA LYS A 113 0.81 -10.30 5.38
C LYS A 113 2.02 -11.18 5.08
N PRO A 114 3.29 -10.69 5.16
CA PRO A 114 4.45 -11.58 5.03
C PRO A 114 4.52 -12.60 6.16
N ALA A 115 4.15 -12.27 7.40
CA ALA A 115 4.10 -13.21 8.51
C ALA A 115 3.17 -14.41 8.23
N ALA A 116 2.01 -14.17 7.62
CA ALA A 116 1.08 -15.25 7.22
C ALA A 116 1.69 -16.16 6.15
N VAL A 117 2.49 -15.63 5.22
CA VAL A 117 3.20 -16.42 4.21
C VAL A 117 4.24 -17.32 4.89
N PHE A 118 5.08 -16.77 5.79
CA PHE A 118 6.08 -17.53 6.53
C PHE A 118 5.45 -18.65 7.36
N ARG A 119 4.34 -18.40 8.04
CA ARG A 119 3.59 -19.44 8.76
C ARG A 119 3.10 -20.55 7.81
N SER A 120 2.59 -20.19 6.61
CA SER A 120 2.15 -21.17 5.61
C SER A 120 3.30 -22.03 5.07
N TRP A 121 4.51 -21.48 5.02
CA TRP A 121 5.74 -22.18 4.63
C TRP A 121 6.40 -22.96 5.77
N LYS A 122 5.90 -22.82 6.99
CA LYS A 122 6.51 -23.36 8.20
C LYS A 122 7.96 -22.91 8.38
N VAL A 123 8.23 -21.64 8.04
CA VAL A 123 9.50 -20.96 8.23
C VAL A 123 9.34 -20.00 9.41
N PRO A 124 10.22 -20.09 10.44
CA PRO A 124 10.22 -19.14 11.54
C PRO A 124 10.70 -17.76 11.05
N PHE A 125 10.34 -16.71 11.77
CA PHE A 125 10.90 -15.39 11.61
C PHE A 125 11.25 -14.82 13.00
N ALA A 126 12.32 -14.03 13.04
CA ALA A 126 12.89 -13.53 14.30
C ALA A 126 12.12 -12.30 14.84
N GLY A 127 11.51 -11.52 13.95
CA GLY A 127 10.79 -10.32 14.36
C GLY A 127 9.74 -9.88 13.36
N GLN A 128 8.73 -9.14 13.89
CA GLN A 128 7.69 -8.50 13.09
C GLN A 128 7.53 -7.06 13.57
N ALA A 129 7.47 -6.10 12.63
CA ALA A 129 7.21 -4.72 12.98
C ALA A 129 5.84 -4.56 13.67
N PRO A 130 5.73 -3.73 14.73
CA PRO A 130 4.44 -3.37 15.32
C PRO A 130 3.60 -2.52 14.35
N GLU A 131 2.34 -2.33 14.66
CA GLU A 131 1.49 -1.36 13.93
C GLU A 131 2.03 0.07 14.13
N PRO A 132 1.97 0.91 13.10
CA PRO A 132 1.27 0.78 11.82
C PRO A 132 2.04 0.04 10.71
N ASN A 133 3.09 -0.73 11.01
CA ASN A 133 3.84 -1.59 10.09
C ASN A 133 4.52 -0.79 8.95
N THR A 134 5.00 0.42 9.23
CA THR A 134 5.83 1.18 8.28
C THR A 134 7.28 0.72 8.36
N TRP A 135 8.15 1.31 7.55
CA TRP A 135 9.59 1.02 7.62
C TRP A 135 10.23 1.52 8.93
N ARG A 136 9.63 2.53 9.58
CA ARG A 136 10.13 3.07 10.86
C ARG A 136 9.94 2.07 11.97
N GLU A 137 8.77 1.46 12.06
CA GLU A 137 8.51 0.38 13.02
C GLU A 137 9.32 -0.87 12.66
N LEU A 138 9.51 -1.15 11.36
CA LEU A 138 10.37 -2.26 10.95
C LEU A 138 11.81 -2.05 11.45
N LEU A 139 12.34 -0.83 11.38
CA LEU A 139 13.68 -0.50 11.85
C LEU A 139 13.86 -0.76 13.35
N THR A 140 12.80 -0.68 14.16
CA THR A 140 12.88 -0.96 15.61
C THR A 140 13.07 -2.43 15.94
N VAL A 141 12.90 -3.31 14.96
CA VAL A 141 13.08 -4.77 15.13
C VAL A 141 14.52 -5.22 14.82
N PHE A 142 15.32 -4.32 14.25
CA PHE A 142 16.74 -4.54 14.01
C PHE A 142 17.57 -4.08 15.20
N ASP A 143 18.73 -4.70 15.38
CA ASP A 143 19.72 -4.25 16.33
C ASP A 143 20.21 -2.82 16.01
N GLU A 144 20.66 -2.09 17.03
CA GLU A 144 21.18 -0.73 16.86
C GLU A 144 22.54 -0.74 16.12
N ASP A 145 23.33 -1.80 16.27
CA ASP A 145 24.60 -2.01 15.59
C ASP A 145 24.46 -3.16 14.60
N LEU A 146 24.62 -2.85 13.33
CA LEU A 146 24.59 -3.78 12.21
C LEU A 146 25.95 -3.82 11.46
N SER A 147 27.03 -3.43 12.13
CA SER A 147 28.38 -3.47 11.56
C SER A 147 28.70 -4.84 11.02
N ASP A 148 29.26 -4.87 9.82
CA ASP A 148 29.63 -6.10 9.09
C ASP A 148 28.45 -7.03 8.73
N LYS A 149 27.19 -6.58 8.89
CA LYS A 149 26.01 -7.34 8.50
C LYS A 149 25.54 -7.02 7.08
N VAL A 150 25.26 -8.06 6.32
CA VAL A 150 24.58 -7.93 5.02
C VAL A 150 23.08 -8.13 5.23
N VAL A 151 22.34 -7.06 4.98
CA VAL A 151 20.87 -7.03 5.14
C VAL A 151 20.20 -7.03 3.75
N ALA A 152 19.62 -8.16 3.37
CA ALA A 152 18.82 -8.22 2.17
C ALA A 152 17.40 -7.67 2.44
N VAL A 153 16.90 -6.83 1.54
CA VAL A 153 15.55 -6.25 1.65
C VAL A 153 14.73 -6.67 0.43
N GLN A 154 13.77 -7.55 0.62
CA GLN A 154 12.80 -7.87 -0.42
C GLN A 154 11.89 -6.67 -0.65
N GLU A 155 12.05 -6.02 -1.78
CA GLU A 155 11.31 -4.80 -2.13
C GLU A 155 9.81 -5.06 -2.38
N TYR A 156 9.01 -4.02 -2.22
CA TYR A 156 7.57 -4.06 -2.47
C TYR A 156 7.15 -3.20 -3.67
N GLY A 157 7.98 -3.24 -4.72
CA GLY A 157 7.71 -2.56 -6.00
C GLY A 157 8.40 -1.21 -6.17
N ARG A 158 8.92 -0.63 -5.08
CA ARG A 158 9.76 0.58 -5.08
C ARG A 158 10.86 0.48 -4.05
N PRO A 159 12.03 1.04 -4.35
CA PRO A 159 13.11 1.20 -3.37
C PRO A 159 12.62 1.99 -2.14
N SER A 160 12.96 1.49 -0.96
CA SER A 160 12.70 2.18 0.31
C SER A 160 13.95 2.91 0.77
N THR A 161 14.32 3.98 0.05
CA THR A 161 15.61 4.67 0.20
C THR A 161 15.88 5.15 1.61
N GLU A 162 14.84 5.67 2.32
CA GLU A 162 14.99 6.10 3.72
C GLU A 162 15.28 4.91 4.65
N PHE A 163 14.67 3.75 4.38
CA PHE A 163 14.92 2.54 5.17
C PHE A 163 16.33 2.01 4.92
N TYR A 164 16.79 2.04 3.67
CA TYR A 164 18.16 1.63 3.33
C TYR A 164 19.18 2.53 4.02
N ALA A 165 19.02 3.85 3.90
CA ALA A 165 19.89 4.80 4.56
C ALA A 165 19.92 4.62 6.08
N ALA A 166 18.78 4.30 6.70
CA ALA A 166 18.72 4.04 8.14
C ALA A 166 19.43 2.74 8.56
N LEU A 167 19.40 1.70 7.74
CA LEU A 167 20.17 0.46 7.97
C LEU A 167 21.68 0.70 7.78
N GLU A 168 22.07 1.44 6.74
CA GLU A 168 23.44 1.82 6.46
C GLU A 168 24.04 2.70 7.57
N GLN A 169 23.25 3.61 8.15
CA GLN A 169 23.65 4.41 9.31
C GLN A 169 23.95 3.54 10.55
N ARG A 170 23.38 2.33 10.64
CA ARG A 170 23.71 1.34 11.67
C ARG A 170 24.88 0.43 11.30
N GLY A 171 25.51 0.65 10.14
CA GLY A 171 26.68 -0.08 9.68
C GLY A 171 26.38 -1.25 8.75
N ALA A 172 25.13 -1.48 8.35
CA ALA A 172 24.77 -2.59 7.46
C ALA A 172 25.22 -2.35 6.01
N THR A 173 25.54 -3.42 5.29
CA THR A 173 25.53 -3.45 3.83
C THR A 173 24.14 -3.84 3.36
N VAL A 174 23.42 -2.94 2.67
CA VAL A 174 22.06 -3.21 2.20
C VAL A 174 22.09 -3.84 0.82
N ARG A 175 21.37 -4.95 0.67
CA ARG A 175 21.17 -5.70 -0.58
C ARG A 175 19.70 -5.68 -0.97
N PRO A 176 19.23 -4.72 -1.80
CA PRO A 176 17.84 -4.74 -2.32
C PRO A 176 17.61 -5.96 -3.20
N VAL A 177 16.41 -6.55 -3.09
CA VAL A 177 15.98 -7.69 -3.91
C VAL A 177 14.63 -7.36 -4.53
N THR A 178 14.65 -6.96 -5.78
CA THR A 178 13.47 -6.60 -6.56
C THR A 178 12.85 -7.85 -7.17
N VAL A 179 11.59 -8.12 -6.88
CA VAL A 179 10.90 -9.34 -7.38
C VAL A 179 9.67 -9.06 -8.22
N TYR A 180 9.13 -7.87 -8.12
CA TYR A 180 8.04 -7.36 -8.96
C TYR A 180 8.12 -5.84 -9.01
N GLN A 181 7.50 -5.26 -10.01
CA GLN A 181 7.37 -3.82 -10.12
C GLN A 181 5.89 -3.44 -10.16
N TRP A 182 5.61 -2.29 -9.60
CA TRP A 182 4.34 -1.63 -9.84
C TRP A 182 4.46 -0.89 -11.16
N ALA A 183 3.61 -1.21 -12.10
CA ALA A 183 3.51 -0.52 -13.37
C ALA A 183 2.11 0.10 -13.51
N LEU A 184 1.98 1.01 -14.45
CA LEU A 184 0.67 1.41 -14.95
C LEU A 184 -0.03 0.19 -15.55
N PRO A 185 -1.36 0.09 -15.48
CA PRO A 185 -2.11 -0.91 -16.23
C PRO A 185 -1.80 -0.83 -17.72
N ASP A 186 -1.85 -1.95 -18.44
CA ASP A 186 -1.70 -1.97 -19.91
C ASP A 186 -2.74 -1.08 -20.59
N ASP A 187 -3.97 -1.07 -20.05
CA ASP A 187 -5.02 -0.13 -20.42
C ASP A 187 -5.15 0.95 -19.34
N THR A 188 -4.67 2.15 -19.62
CA THR A 188 -4.76 3.32 -18.75
C THR A 188 -6.03 4.14 -18.97
N GLU A 189 -6.86 3.82 -19.98
CA GLU A 189 -8.06 4.62 -20.30
C GLU A 189 -9.07 4.70 -19.15
N PRO A 190 -9.35 3.64 -18.37
CA PRO A 190 -10.22 3.76 -17.20
C PRO A 190 -9.70 4.77 -16.17
N LEU A 191 -8.38 4.82 -15.95
CA LEU A 191 -7.74 5.77 -15.06
C LEU A 191 -7.79 7.19 -15.62
N LEU A 192 -7.48 7.36 -16.90
CA LEU A 192 -7.53 8.66 -17.58
C LEU A 192 -8.97 9.22 -17.62
N SER A 193 -9.96 8.36 -17.88
CA SER A 193 -11.38 8.75 -17.82
C SER A 193 -11.77 9.22 -16.41
N ALA A 194 -11.32 8.54 -15.36
CA ALA A 194 -11.58 8.96 -13.98
C ALA A 194 -10.87 10.28 -13.63
N ILE A 195 -9.66 10.51 -14.14
CA ILE A 195 -8.95 11.79 -14.00
C ILE A 195 -9.77 12.91 -14.63
N ARG A 196 -10.23 12.74 -15.87
CA ARG A 196 -11.07 13.71 -16.57
C ARG A 196 -12.39 13.97 -15.84
N ALA A 197 -13.03 12.91 -15.33
CA ALA A 197 -14.26 13.03 -14.55
C ALA A 197 -14.04 13.79 -13.23
N THR A 198 -12.88 13.59 -12.57
CA THR A 198 -12.52 14.38 -11.38
C THR A 198 -12.36 15.86 -11.73
N VAL A 199 -11.65 16.18 -12.82
CA VAL A 199 -11.47 17.56 -13.32
C VAL A 199 -12.80 18.21 -13.66
N ALA A 200 -13.75 17.43 -14.22
CA ALA A 200 -15.11 17.89 -14.53
C ALA A 200 -16.01 18.06 -13.27
N GLY A 201 -15.54 17.71 -12.09
CA GLY A 201 -16.34 17.75 -10.86
C GLY A 201 -17.34 16.61 -10.73
N ASP A 202 -17.13 15.49 -11.44
CA ASP A 202 -18.02 14.33 -11.43
C ASP A 202 -17.74 13.33 -10.29
N HIS A 203 -16.76 13.61 -9.43
CA HIS A 203 -16.47 12.83 -8.23
C HIS A 203 -16.63 13.69 -6.97
N ASP A 204 -17.17 13.08 -5.93
CA ASP A 204 -17.37 13.68 -4.62
C ASP A 204 -16.36 13.17 -3.60
N VAL A 205 -15.91 11.91 -3.77
CA VAL A 205 -14.98 11.23 -2.88
C VAL A 205 -13.90 10.52 -3.69
N LEU A 206 -12.64 10.69 -3.32
CA LEU A 206 -11.50 9.97 -3.87
C LEU A 206 -10.88 9.07 -2.80
N MET A 207 -10.73 7.76 -3.10
CA MET A 207 -10.27 6.76 -2.14
C MET A 207 -8.95 6.13 -2.57
N PHE A 208 -7.95 6.19 -1.70
CA PHE A 208 -6.61 5.66 -1.92
C PHE A 208 -6.30 4.53 -0.94
N THR A 209 -6.00 3.34 -1.45
CA THR A 209 -5.60 2.17 -0.65
C THR A 209 -4.10 1.91 -0.67
N SER A 210 -3.32 2.74 -1.38
CA SER A 210 -1.85 2.77 -1.33
C SER A 210 -1.30 4.09 -1.87
N ALA A 211 -0.08 4.43 -1.46
CA ALA A 211 0.65 5.58 -1.99
C ALA A 211 0.96 5.46 -3.50
N GLN A 212 1.17 4.22 -4.00
CA GLN A 212 1.43 3.96 -5.41
C GLN A 212 0.27 4.37 -6.32
N GLN A 213 -0.97 4.23 -5.85
CA GLN A 213 -2.15 4.65 -6.60
C GLN A 213 -2.11 6.14 -6.92
N LEU A 214 -1.77 6.98 -5.93
CA LEU A 214 -1.62 8.42 -6.15
C LEU A 214 -0.52 8.73 -7.16
N HIS A 215 0.66 8.08 -6.99
CA HIS A 215 1.77 8.31 -7.90
C HIS A 215 1.39 8.00 -9.36
N ASN A 216 0.81 6.84 -9.61
CA ASN A 216 0.40 6.41 -10.94
C ASN A 216 -0.72 7.32 -11.52
N THR A 217 -1.64 7.78 -10.66
CA THR A 217 -2.67 8.74 -11.06
C THR A 217 -2.04 10.05 -11.52
N LEU A 218 -1.06 10.57 -10.78
CA LEU A 218 -0.36 11.81 -11.14
C LEU A 218 0.50 11.65 -12.40
N GLU A 219 1.13 10.49 -12.61
CA GLU A 219 1.90 10.18 -13.81
C GLU A 219 1.02 10.20 -15.07
N VAL A 220 -0.15 9.56 -15.01
CA VAL A 220 -1.13 9.57 -16.12
C VAL A 220 -1.70 10.97 -16.32
N ALA A 221 -2.02 11.69 -15.25
CA ALA A 221 -2.51 13.06 -15.33
C ALA A 221 -1.47 14.00 -15.95
N GLU A 222 -0.18 13.85 -15.60
CA GLU A 222 0.92 14.64 -16.16
C GLU A 222 1.11 14.36 -17.64
N THR A 223 1.10 13.08 -18.04
CA THR A 223 1.19 12.68 -19.45
C THR A 223 0.03 13.25 -20.27
N ALA A 224 -1.15 13.38 -19.67
CA ALA A 224 -2.32 13.97 -20.31
C ALA A 224 -2.39 15.51 -20.22
N GLY A 225 -1.44 16.17 -19.56
CA GLY A 225 -1.44 17.61 -19.31
C GLY A 225 -2.48 18.10 -18.32
N LEU A 226 -3.02 17.21 -17.49
CA LEU A 226 -4.13 17.46 -16.56
C LEU A 226 -3.70 17.47 -15.09
N LYS A 227 -2.41 17.37 -14.78
CA LYS A 227 -1.94 17.15 -13.40
C LYS A 227 -2.38 18.26 -12.46
N GLN A 228 -2.19 19.53 -12.83
CA GLN A 228 -2.58 20.65 -11.97
C GLN A 228 -4.10 20.75 -11.84
N ASP A 229 -4.81 20.66 -12.96
CA ASP A 229 -6.28 20.70 -12.97
C ASP A 229 -6.87 19.58 -12.10
N TRP A 230 -6.25 18.40 -12.16
CA TRP A 230 -6.68 17.27 -11.32
C TRP A 230 -6.39 17.52 -9.83
N LEU A 231 -5.23 18.06 -9.48
CA LEU A 231 -4.90 18.38 -8.08
C LEU A 231 -5.88 19.43 -7.52
N ASP A 232 -6.17 20.47 -8.28
CA ASP A 232 -7.12 21.54 -7.88
C ASP A 232 -8.55 20.97 -7.71
N ALA A 233 -9.00 20.13 -8.63
CA ALA A 233 -10.31 19.49 -8.53
C ALA A 233 -10.36 18.46 -7.38
N ALA A 234 -9.30 17.67 -7.19
CA ALA A 234 -9.20 16.68 -6.13
C ALA A 234 -9.25 17.31 -4.73
N ALA A 235 -8.69 18.51 -4.55
CA ALA A 235 -8.74 19.24 -3.27
C ALA A 235 -10.18 19.55 -2.83
N ASN A 236 -11.12 19.68 -3.78
CA ASN A 236 -12.54 19.91 -3.52
C ASN A 236 -13.34 18.61 -3.25
N CYS A 237 -12.75 17.45 -3.52
CA CYS A 237 -13.32 16.16 -3.15
C CYS A 237 -12.98 15.81 -1.70
N VAL A 238 -13.73 14.87 -1.12
CA VAL A 238 -13.34 14.24 0.13
C VAL A 238 -12.23 13.21 -0.14
N ILE A 239 -11.06 13.40 0.43
CA ILE A 239 -9.91 12.51 0.26
C ILE A 239 -9.85 11.49 1.40
N ALA A 240 -10.08 10.22 1.04
CA ALA A 240 -10.04 9.09 1.95
C ALA A 240 -8.76 8.28 1.75
N SER A 241 -7.91 8.22 2.77
CA SER A 241 -6.65 7.46 2.77
C SER A 241 -6.75 6.21 3.63
N ILE A 242 -6.15 5.11 3.17
CA ILE A 242 -6.14 3.83 3.90
C ILE A 242 -5.28 3.87 5.16
N GLY A 243 -4.31 4.76 5.25
CA GLY A 243 -3.38 4.82 6.36
C GLY A 243 -2.14 5.68 6.12
N PRO A 244 -1.22 5.74 7.10
CA PRO A 244 -0.18 6.77 7.20
C PRO A 244 0.72 6.92 5.97
N THR A 245 1.12 5.81 5.33
CA THR A 245 1.99 5.87 4.15
C THR A 245 1.30 6.54 2.95
N ALA A 246 0.03 6.26 2.73
CA ALA A 246 -0.75 6.90 1.66
C ALA A 246 -1.03 8.36 2.02
N SER A 247 -1.34 8.65 3.29
CA SER A 247 -1.59 10.00 3.80
C SER A 247 -0.37 10.91 3.64
N GLN A 248 0.82 10.43 3.98
CA GLN A 248 2.07 11.18 3.78
C GLN A 248 2.29 11.56 2.31
N HIS A 249 1.98 10.65 1.37
CA HIS A 249 2.11 10.95 -0.06
C HIS A 249 1.08 11.97 -0.53
N LEU A 250 -0.17 11.89 -0.06
CA LEU A 250 -1.21 12.89 -0.36
C LEU A 250 -0.77 14.28 0.13
N HIS A 251 -0.30 14.39 1.37
CA HIS A 251 0.21 15.64 1.91
C HIS A 251 1.44 16.19 1.15
N SER A 252 2.33 15.32 0.68
CA SER A 252 3.53 15.74 -0.07
C SER A 252 3.23 16.42 -1.40
N VAL A 253 2.03 16.21 -1.96
CA VAL A 253 1.56 16.85 -3.19
C VAL A 253 0.51 17.94 -2.93
N GLY A 254 0.31 18.32 -1.67
CA GLY A 254 -0.60 19.39 -1.27
C GLY A 254 -2.07 18.98 -1.15
N LEU A 255 -2.40 17.70 -1.25
CA LEU A 255 -3.77 17.23 -1.06
C LEU A 255 -4.09 17.04 0.43
N PRO A 256 -5.27 17.49 0.91
CA PRO A 256 -5.71 17.20 2.26
C PRO A 256 -6.01 15.69 2.42
N VAL A 257 -5.86 15.18 3.63
CA VAL A 257 -6.42 13.89 4.01
C VAL A 257 -7.59 14.17 4.94
N ASP A 258 -8.81 14.00 4.45
CA ASP A 258 -10.01 14.35 5.20
C ASP A 258 -10.42 13.24 6.17
N LEU A 259 -10.05 11.99 5.86
CA LEU A 259 -10.29 10.85 6.73
C LEU A 259 -9.29 9.71 6.51
N GLU A 260 -9.02 9.01 7.60
CA GLU A 260 -8.23 7.80 7.68
C GLU A 260 -8.92 6.84 8.65
N PRO A 261 -9.10 5.54 8.35
CA PRO A 261 -9.75 4.61 9.25
C PRO A 261 -8.84 4.20 10.41
N ASP A 262 -9.40 3.85 11.55
CA ASP A 262 -8.65 3.33 12.71
C ASP A 262 -7.83 2.08 12.39
N HIS A 263 -8.30 1.30 11.42
CA HIS A 263 -7.60 0.12 10.92
C HIS A 263 -7.40 0.19 9.40
N PRO A 264 -6.17 -0.03 8.88
CA PRO A 264 -5.84 0.10 7.45
C PRO A 264 -6.37 -1.09 6.62
N LYS A 265 -7.70 -1.23 6.61
CA LYS A 265 -8.42 -2.26 5.84
C LYS A 265 -9.47 -1.60 4.95
N MET A 266 -9.62 -2.11 3.75
CA MET A 266 -10.54 -1.59 2.73
C MET A 266 -11.97 -1.40 3.25
N GLY A 267 -12.53 -2.40 3.95
CA GLY A 267 -13.87 -2.31 4.53
C GLY A 267 -14.01 -1.22 5.60
N HIS A 268 -12.96 -1.00 6.42
CA HIS A 268 -12.93 0.08 7.41
C HIS A 268 -12.85 1.44 6.73
N LEU A 269 -12.03 1.57 5.67
CA LEU A 269 -11.94 2.80 4.88
C LEU A 269 -13.29 3.19 4.26
N VAL A 270 -13.96 2.22 3.59
CA VAL A 270 -15.27 2.48 2.97
C VAL A 270 -16.32 2.86 4.01
N ARG A 271 -16.36 2.17 5.15
CA ARG A 271 -17.29 2.48 6.23
C ARG A 271 -17.03 3.86 6.84
N ALA A 272 -15.78 4.21 7.13
CA ALA A 272 -15.42 5.52 7.66
C ALA A 272 -15.78 6.63 6.66
N ALA A 273 -15.50 6.42 5.38
CA ALA A 273 -15.87 7.36 4.33
C ALA A 273 -17.40 7.52 4.20
N ALA A 274 -18.17 6.42 4.20
CA ALA A 274 -19.62 6.48 4.16
C ALA A 274 -20.25 7.23 5.36
N GLN A 275 -19.58 7.19 6.50
CA GLN A 275 -20.01 7.85 7.73
C GLN A 275 -19.75 9.37 7.71
N ALA A 276 -18.57 9.78 7.19
CA ALA A 276 -18.05 11.13 7.32
C ALA A 276 -18.17 11.98 6.05
N ALA A 277 -18.07 11.37 4.86
CA ALA A 277 -17.95 12.10 3.60
C ALA A 277 -19.11 13.06 3.31
N PRO A 278 -20.39 12.74 3.56
CA PRO A 278 -21.48 13.69 3.30
C PRO A 278 -21.29 15.02 4.04
N LYS A 279 -20.96 14.97 5.33
CA LYS A 279 -20.76 16.17 6.16
C LYS A 279 -19.50 16.93 5.79
N ILE A 280 -18.40 16.23 5.49
CA ILE A 280 -17.14 16.84 5.06
C ILE A 280 -17.33 17.57 3.74
N LEU A 281 -18.02 16.95 2.77
CA LEU A 281 -18.27 17.56 1.46
C LEU A 281 -19.16 18.81 1.57
N GLU A 282 -20.16 18.76 2.42
CA GLU A 282 -21.03 19.90 2.70
C GLU A 282 -20.23 21.07 3.28
N SER A 283 -19.32 20.80 4.21
CA SER A 283 -18.41 21.80 4.76
C SER A 283 -17.45 22.39 3.72
N LYS A 284 -16.93 21.57 2.81
CA LYS A 284 -16.02 22.03 1.73
C LYS A 284 -16.76 22.93 0.74
N ARG A 285 -18.01 22.61 0.40
CA ARG A 285 -18.83 23.35 -0.56
C ARG A 285 -19.57 24.55 0.04
N GLY A 286 -19.72 24.62 1.36
CA GLY A 286 -20.40 25.70 2.06
C GLY A 286 -19.48 26.86 2.47
N ASN A 287 -18.18 26.76 2.23
CA ASN A 287 -17.18 27.80 2.50
C ASN A 287 -16.79 28.62 1.23
N ASP A 288 -17.47 28.40 0.10
CA ASP A 288 -17.44 29.24 -1.10
C ASP A 288 -18.65 30.22 -1.05
#